data_746565de83a1cb4e4df682d6d4bfc0a9
#
_entry.id   746565de83a1cb4e4df682d6d4bfc0a9
#
_cell.length_a   1.000
_cell.length_b   1.000
_cell.length_c   1.000
_cell.angle_alpha   90.00
_cell.angle_beta   90.00
_cell.angle_gamma   90.00
#
_symmetry.space_group_name_H-M   'P 1'
#
loop_
_entity.id
_entity.type
_entity.pdbx_description
1 polymer ?
#
loop_
_entity_poly.entity_id
_entity_poly.type
_entity_poly.pdbx_seq_one_letter_code
_entity_poly.pdbx_strand_id
1 'polypeptide(L)'
;LESLRNHPQGHMLRTSLLRSLKKAAYRGSPDGHYGLHKKDYTHFTSPIRRYADLVVHRVLDHYLIQHAGWPSPPNYRFPYSAGKMDTLGEHLSLTETNSQEAERESVKIKLLEYFERDLAKKKRTRFAAIITDVRGHGLFIELVESMAFGFLPASQLGDDTFLAAPDGSALVGRRSKTRFALGARIEVEVHQVDRVKRLLDFRLARG
;
A
#
# COMPACT_ATOMS: atom_id res chain seq x y z
N LEU A 1 -9.88 9.81 14.07
CA LEU A 1 -8.84 8.77 14.11
C LEU A 1 -8.34 8.47 15.52
N GLU A 2 -8.30 9.46 16.42
CA GLU A 2 -7.91 9.24 17.83
C GLU A 2 -8.87 8.30 18.55
N SER A 3 -10.17 8.40 18.34
CA SER A 3 -11.18 7.50 18.91
C SER A 3 -10.98 6.02 18.55
N LEU A 4 -10.27 5.74 17.46
CA LEU A 4 -9.94 4.38 17.01
C LEU A 4 -8.62 3.83 17.58
N ARG A 5 -7.90 4.62 18.40
CA ARG A 5 -6.56 4.26 18.87
C ARG A 5 -6.60 3.03 19.77
N ASN A 6 -7.61 2.92 20.62
CA ASN A 6 -7.78 1.83 21.57
C ASN A 6 -8.90 0.85 21.18
N HIS A 7 -9.48 0.99 19.98
CA HIS A 7 -10.53 0.09 19.52
C HIS A 7 -9.92 -1.26 19.09
N PRO A 8 -10.52 -2.42 19.44
CA PRO A 8 -9.99 -3.75 19.06
C PRO A 8 -9.74 -3.90 17.56
N GLN A 9 -10.57 -3.29 16.73
CA GLN A 9 -10.45 -3.26 15.27
C GLN A 9 -9.87 -1.94 14.73
N GLY A 10 -9.24 -1.14 15.58
CA GLY A 10 -8.78 0.22 15.25
C GLY A 10 -7.82 0.28 14.07
N HIS A 11 -6.93 -0.71 13.93
CA HIS A 11 -6.00 -0.78 12.81
C HIS A 11 -6.75 -0.99 11.48
N MET A 12 -7.69 -1.93 11.43
CA MET A 12 -8.48 -2.23 10.24
C MET A 12 -9.36 -1.04 9.83
N LEU A 13 -10.04 -0.43 10.78
CA LEU A 13 -10.92 0.72 10.52
C LEU A 13 -10.12 1.92 9.98
N ARG A 14 -8.94 2.19 10.55
CA ARG A 14 -8.03 3.23 10.04
C ARG A 14 -7.55 2.92 8.64
N THR A 15 -7.15 1.68 8.38
CA THR A 15 -6.70 1.25 7.04
C THR A 15 -7.83 1.34 6.02
N SER A 16 -9.05 0.94 6.37
CA SER A 16 -10.23 1.06 5.50
C SER A 16 -10.55 2.52 5.21
N LEU A 17 -10.50 3.38 6.22
CA LEU A 17 -10.69 4.82 6.03
C LEU A 17 -9.64 5.41 5.08
N LEU A 18 -8.36 5.10 5.31
CA LEU A 18 -7.28 5.59 4.44
C LEU A 18 -7.43 5.09 2.99
N ARG A 19 -7.87 3.84 2.80
CA ARG A 19 -8.14 3.28 1.46
C ARG A 19 -9.35 3.91 0.77
N SER A 20 -10.31 4.47 1.52
CA SER A 20 -11.48 5.15 0.95
C SER A 20 -11.19 6.58 0.49
N LEU A 21 -10.06 7.16 0.91
CA LEU A 21 -9.67 8.50 0.47
C LEU A 21 -9.27 8.49 -1.00
N LYS A 22 -9.67 9.54 -1.71
CA LYS A 22 -9.21 9.74 -3.10
C LYS A 22 -7.69 9.91 -3.12
N LYS A 23 -7.04 9.27 -4.09
CA LYS A 23 -5.62 9.48 -4.34
C LYS A 23 -5.37 10.91 -4.79
N ALA A 24 -4.21 11.46 -4.42
CA ALA A 24 -3.76 12.74 -4.96
C ALA A 24 -3.58 12.62 -6.47
N ALA A 25 -3.86 13.70 -7.19
CA ALA A 25 -3.70 13.77 -8.64
C ALA A 25 -3.14 15.14 -9.02
N TYR A 26 -2.32 15.19 -10.06
CA TYR A 26 -1.87 16.44 -10.64
C TYR A 26 -2.99 17.11 -11.44
N ARG A 27 -3.19 18.38 -11.23
CA ARG A 27 -4.21 19.19 -11.93
C ARG A 27 -3.71 20.58 -12.20
N GLY A 28 -4.25 21.22 -13.24
CA GLY A 28 -4.04 22.63 -13.51
C GLY A 28 -4.78 23.57 -12.56
N SER A 29 -5.79 23.07 -11.84
CA SER A 29 -6.62 23.84 -10.89
C SER A 29 -6.05 23.83 -9.46
N PRO A 30 -6.18 24.94 -8.69
CA PRO A 30 -5.70 25.04 -7.31
C PRO A 30 -6.69 24.44 -6.31
N ASP A 31 -6.90 23.13 -6.36
CA ASP A 31 -7.88 22.43 -5.49
C ASP A 31 -7.36 22.15 -4.07
N GLY A 32 -6.10 22.51 -3.78
CA GLY A 32 -5.44 22.24 -2.51
C GLY A 32 -5.09 20.76 -2.29
N HIS A 33 -4.62 20.44 -1.11
CA HIS A 33 -4.27 19.07 -0.72
C HIS A 33 -4.94 18.70 0.60
N TYR A 34 -6.05 17.95 0.52
CA TYR A 34 -6.86 17.59 1.69
C TYR A 34 -6.04 16.84 2.76
N GLY A 35 -5.29 15.82 2.37
CA GLY A 35 -4.52 14.98 3.31
C GLY A 35 -3.39 15.73 4.05
N LEU A 36 -2.88 16.81 3.48
CA LEU A 36 -1.89 17.70 4.11
C LEU A 36 -2.52 18.94 4.73
N HIS A 37 -3.83 19.10 4.61
CA HIS A 37 -4.56 20.30 5.06
C HIS A 37 -3.95 21.61 4.54
N LYS A 38 -3.59 21.64 3.24
CA LYS A 38 -2.99 22.79 2.56
C LYS A 38 -3.96 23.31 1.50
N LYS A 39 -4.24 24.62 1.55
CA LYS A 39 -5.06 25.29 0.54
C LYS A 39 -4.33 25.39 -0.78
N ASP A 40 -3.07 25.79 -0.72
CA ASP A 40 -2.17 25.92 -1.88
C ASP A 40 -1.01 24.94 -1.68
N TYR A 41 -0.86 24.01 -2.59
CA TYR A 41 0.19 22.99 -2.53
C TYR A 41 0.59 22.52 -3.90
N THR A 42 1.89 22.43 -4.12
CA THR A 42 2.45 21.81 -5.31
C THR A 42 3.77 21.12 -5.00
N HIS A 43 4.13 20.16 -5.80
CA HIS A 43 5.47 19.60 -5.81
C HIS A 43 6.46 20.60 -6.43
N PHE A 44 7.65 20.74 -5.84
CA PHE A 44 8.64 21.73 -6.29
C PHE A 44 10.09 21.25 -6.17
N THR A 45 10.40 20.46 -5.14
CA THR A 45 11.77 20.27 -4.65
C THR A 45 12.54 19.13 -5.30
N SER A 46 11.95 18.37 -6.22
CA SER A 46 12.59 17.18 -6.81
C SER A 46 12.46 17.11 -8.34
N PRO A 47 12.89 18.15 -9.11
CA PRO A 47 12.70 18.20 -10.57
C PRO A 47 13.52 17.16 -11.35
N ILE A 48 14.55 16.57 -10.75
CA ILE A 48 15.36 15.51 -11.37
C ILE A 48 14.53 14.22 -11.58
N ARG A 49 13.64 13.89 -10.65
CA ARG A 49 12.88 12.63 -10.66
C ARG A 49 11.37 12.81 -10.80
N ARG A 50 10.85 14.02 -10.67
CA ARG A 50 9.43 14.33 -10.84
C ARG A 50 9.25 15.40 -11.90
N TYR A 51 8.69 15.01 -13.03
CA TYR A 51 8.44 15.94 -14.12
C TYR A 51 7.45 17.04 -13.74
N ALA A 52 6.51 16.76 -12.83
CA ALA A 52 5.61 17.79 -12.28
C ALA A 52 6.37 18.97 -11.68
N ASP A 53 7.43 18.72 -10.89
CA ASP A 53 8.26 19.77 -10.28
C ASP A 53 8.94 20.61 -11.37
N LEU A 54 9.46 19.96 -12.41
CA LEU A 54 10.08 20.68 -13.54
C LEU A 54 9.07 21.56 -14.29
N VAL A 55 7.82 21.12 -14.42
CA VAL A 55 6.73 21.93 -15.00
C VAL A 55 6.46 23.16 -14.14
N VAL A 56 6.39 22.98 -12.81
CA VAL A 56 6.19 24.10 -11.86
C VAL A 56 7.35 25.09 -11.93
N HIS A 57 8.61 24.63 -12.02
CA HIS A 57 9.76 25.52 -12.24
C HIS A 57 9.60 26.35 -13.51
N ARG A 58 9.23 25.74 -14.62
CA ARG A 58 8.99 26.45 -15.89
C ARG A 58 7.85 27.48 -15.82
N VAL A 59 6.79 27.15 -15.06
CA VAL A 59 5.69 28.10 -14.80
C VAL A 59 6.18 29.26 -13.96
N LEU A 60 6.99 28.99 -12.92
CA LEU A 60 7.58 30.01 -12.07
C LEU A 60 8.53 30.90 -12.87
N ASP A 61 9.42 30.34 -13.69
CA ASP A 61 10.31 31.11 -14.56
C ASP A 61 9.52 32.06 -15.49
N HIS A 62 8.44 31.54 -16.08
CA HIS A 62 7.55 32.35 -16.90
C HIS A 62 6.96 33.53 -16.12
N TYR A 63 6.44 33.24 -14.90
CA TYR A 63 5.89 34.28 -14.02
C TYR A 63 6.96 35.34 -13.67
N LEU A 64 8.18 34.96 -13.35
CA LEU A 64 9.27 35.86 -12.98
C LEU A 64 9.71 36.71 -14.17
N ILE A 65 9.74 36.14 -15.39
CA ILE A 65 10.03 36.92 -16.61
C ILE A 65 8.95 37.97 -16.85
N GLN A 66 7.67 37.61 -16.67
CA GLN A 66 6.56 38.52 -16.96
C GLN A 66 6.36 39.62 -15.90
N HIS A 67 6.63 39.33 -14.63
CA HIS A 67 6.22 40.16 -13.50
C HIS A 67 7.38 40.67 -12.63
N ALA A 68 8.53 40.01 -12.64
CA ALA A 68 9.68 40.37 -11.79
C ALA A 68 10.92 40.86 -12.55
N GLY A 69 10.80 41.10 -13.87
CA GLY A 69 11.88 41.62 -14.67
C GLY A 69 13.06 40.69 -14.90
N TRP A 70 12.85 39.36 -14.76
CA TRP A 70 13.89 38.39 -15.06
C TRP A 70 14.24 38.38 -16.56
N PRO A 71 15.51 38.12 -16.92
CA PRO A 71 15.92 38.10 -18.31
C PRO A 71 15.23 36.96 -19.06
N SER A 72 14.65 37.28 -20.21
CA SER A 72 14.05 36.30 -21.09
C SER A 72 15.09 35.75 -22.07
N PRO A 73 15.19 34.42 -22.24
CA PRO A 73 16.01 33.84 -23.30
C PRO A 73 15.55 34.30 -24.69
N PRO A 74 16.45 34.37 -25.68
CA PRO A 74 16.07 34.67 -27.07
C PRO A 74 15.00 33.73 -27.55
N ASN A 75 13.96 34.27 -28.21
CA ASN A 75 12.81 33.49 -28.73
C ASN A 75 12.02 32.71 -27.68
N TYR A 76 12.04 33.16 -26.41
CA TYR A 76 11.28 32.51 -25.34
C TYR A 76 9.79 32.44 -25.66
N ARG A 77 9.24 31.25 -25.56
CA ARG A 77 7.79 31.00 -25.64
C ARG A 77 7.38 30.11 -24.50
N PHE A 78 6.36 30.52 -23.77
CA PHE A 78 5.79 29.64 -22.73
C PHE A 78 5.08 28.45 -23.38
N PRO A 79 5.49 27.21 -23.06
CA PRO A 79 5.05 26.04 -23.82
C PRO A 79 3.67 25.52 -23.41
N TYR A 80 3.07 26.05 -22.36
CA TYR A 80 1.85 25.50 -21.77
C TYR A 80 0.66 26.44 -21.98
N SER A 81 -0.48 25.86 -22.40
CA SER A 81 -1.82 26.44 -22.32
C SER A 81 -2.60 25.73 -21.22
N ALA A 82 -3.75 26.27 -20.78
CA ALA A 82 -4.59 25.65 -19.77
C ALA A 82 -4.95 24.20 -20.15
N GLY A 83 -5.44 23.96 -21.38
CA GLY A 83 -5.78 22.60 -21.83
C GLY A 83 -4.58 21.66 -21.90
N LYS A 84 -3.37 22.16 -22.24
CA LYS A 84 -2.14 21.35 -22.17
C LYS A 84 -1.78 21.00 -20.74
N MET A 85 -2.00 21.90 -19.78
CA MET A 85 -1.72 21.64 -18.37
C MET A 85 -2.64 20.55 -17.81
N ASP A 86 -3.93 20.54 -18.16
CA ASP A 86 -4.87 19.52 -17.73
C ASP A 86 -4.49 18.15 -18.29
N THR A 87 -4.24 18.05 -19.61
CA THR A 87 -3.78 16.80 -20.24
C THR A 87 -2.46 16.31 -19.65
N LEU A 88 -1.53 17.23 -19.33
CA LEU A 88 -0.27 16.89 -18.70
C LEU A 88 -0.48 16.38 -17.26
N GLY A 89 -1.38 17.00 -16.50
CA GLY A 89 -1.73 16.57 -15.14
C GLY A 89 -2.28 15.15 -15.11
N GLU A 90 -3.19 14.82 -16.04
CA GLU A 90 -3.74 13.47 -16.20
C GLU A 90 -2.62 12.46 -16.54
N HIS A 91 -1.78 12.78 -17.51
CA HIS A 91 -0.66 11.93 -17.90
C HIS A 91 0.32 11.68 -16.75
N LEU A 92 0.70 12.73 -16.00
CA LEU A 92 1.60 12.61 -14.86
C LEU A 92 1.00 11.78 -13.72
N SER A 93 -0.30 11.94 -13.45
CA SER A 93 -1.01 11.15 -12.46
C SER A 93 -1.04 9.66 -12.82
N LEU A 94 -1.27 9.34 -14.09
CA LEU A 94 -1.25 7.97 -14.60
C LEU A 94 0.15 7.37 -14.52
N THR A 95 1.17 8.07 -14.99
CA THR A 95 2.55 7.57 -15.00
C THR A 95 3.11 7.38 -13.60
N GLU A 96 2.77 8.25 -12.64
CA GLU A 96 3.14 8.08 -11.24
C GLU A 96 2.46 6.85 -10.63
N THR A 97 1.18 6.65 -10.90
CA THR A 97 0.47 5.45 -10.46
C THR A 97 1.11 4.16 -10.99
N ASN A 98 1.42 4.13 -12.28
CA ASN A 98 2.09 2.98 -12.90
C ASN A 98 3.47 2.72 -12.31
N SER A 99 4.24 3.79 -12.03
CA SER A 99 5.55 3.69 -11.40
C SER A 99 5.46 3.09 -9.98
N GLN A 100 4.50 3.55 -9.19
CA GLN A 100 4.26 3.02 -7.84
C GLN A 100 3.80 1.56 -7.87
N GLU A 101 2.99 1.18 -8.84
CA GLU A 101 2.57 -0.21 -9.01
C GLU A 101 3.74 -1.12 -9.41
N ALA A 102 4.57 -0.67 -10.35
CA ALA A 102 5.78 -1.38 -10.75
C ALA A 102 6.76 -1.57 -9.58
N GLU A 103 6.95 -0.54 -8.74
CA GLU A 103 7.77 -0.64 -7.54
C GLU A 103 7.21 -1.68 -6.56
N ARG A 104 5.91 -1.63 -6.25
CA ARG A 104 5.25 -2.61 -5.36
C ARG A 104 5.37 -4.04 -5.88
N GLU A 105 5.15 -4.23 -7.17
CA GLU A 105 5.27 -5.55 -7.80
C GLU A 105 6.72 -6.06 -7.76
N SER A 106 7.70 -5.19 -7.98
CA SER A 106 9.12 -5.53 -7.86
C SER A 106 9.48 -5.98 -6.44
N VAL A 107 9.03 -5.24 -5.42
CA VAL A 107 9.22 -5.61 -4.02
C VAL A 107 8.54 -6.95 -3.72
N LYS A 108 7.32 -7.17 -4.20
CA LYS A 108 6.59 -8.43 -4.02
C LYS A 108 7.33 -9.62 -4.62
N ILE A 109 7.88 -9.48 -5.83
CA ILE A 109 8.70 -10.52 -6.46
C ILE A 109 9.90 -10.87 -5.58
N LYS A 110 10.61 -9.87 -5.05
CA LYS A 110 11.76 -10.10 -4.16
C LYS A 110 11.38 -10.75 -2.83
N LEU A 111 10.24 -10.39 -2.27
CA LEU A 111 9.70 -11.07 -1.09
C LEU A 111 9.37 -12.54 -1.36
N LEU A 112 8.75 -12.85 -2.49
CA LEU A 112 8.49 -14.25 -2.87
C LEU A 112 9.78 -15.04 -3.04
N GLU A 113 10.82 -14.48 -3.68
CA GLU A 113 12.15 -15.11 -3.78
C GLU A 113 12.78 -15.37 -2.39
N TYR A 114 12.63 -14.42 -1.47
CA TYR A 114 13.13 -14.57 -0.10
C TYR A 114 12.41 -15.72 0.63
N PHE A 115 11.09 -15.78 0.56
CA PHE A 115 10.31 -16.83 1.21
C PHE A 115 10.50 -18.21 0.57
N GLU A 116 10.73 -18.26 -0.73
CA GLU A 116 11.08 -19.52 -1.40
C GLU A 116 12.42 -20.08 -0.91
N ARG A 117 13.42 -19.21 -0.69
CA ARG A 117 14.68 -19.61 -0.06
C ARG A 117 14.48 -20.07 1.38
N ASP A 118 13.53 -19.48 2.11
CA ASP A 118 13.18 -19.93 3.46
C ASP A 118 12.59 -21.33 3.45
N LEU A 119 11.74 -21.65 2.46
CA LEU A 119 11.21 -23.01 2.27
C LEU A 119 12.28 -24.08 2.05
N ALA A 120 13.40 -23.73 1.45
CA ALA A 120 14.52 -24.65 1.21
C ALA A 120 15.37 -24.93 2.47
N LYS A 121 15.18 -24.16 3.55
CA LYS A 121 15.94 -24.37 4.80
C LYS A 121 15.46 -25.62 5.53
N LYS A 122 16.39 -26.34 6.18
CA LYS A 122 16.07 -27.47 7.06
C LYS A 122 15.21 -27.05 8.26
N LYS A 123 15.49 -25.87 8.84
CA LYS A 123 14.70 -25.25 9.90
C LYS A 123 14.05 -23.98 9.34
N ARG A 124 12.73 -23.96 9.28
CA ARG A 124 11.97 -22.80 8.78
C ARG A 124 11.98 -21.66 9.78
N THR A 125 11.95 -20.46 9.26
CA THR A 125 11.88 -19.26 10.08
C THR A 125 10.44 -19.05 10.57
N ARG A 126 10.30 -18.69 11.85
CA ARG A 126 9.01 -18.25 12.42
C ARG A 126 8.87 -16.76 12.22
N PHE A 127 7.70 -16.36 11.81
CA PHE A 127 7.35 -14.97 11.54
C PHE A 127 6.16 -14.56 12.41
N ALA A 128 6.27 -13.41 13.06
CA ALA A 128 5.13 -12.79 13.72
C ALA A 128 4.19 -12.20 12.66
N ALA A 129 2.90 -12.48 12.78
CA ALA A 129 1.88 -12.02 11.86
C ALA A 129 0.64 -11.48 12.58
N ILE A 130 -0.12 -10.64 11.89
CA ILE A 130 -1.41 -10.10 12.33
C ILE A 130 -2.49 -10.62 11.39
N ILE A 131 -3.61 -11.08 11.94
CA ILE A 131 -4.78 -11.49 11.18
C ILE A 131 -5.49 -10.23 10.67
N THR A 132 -5.53 -10.06 9.33
CA THR A 132 -6.08 -8.87 8.67
C THR A 132 -7.47 -9.09 8.10
N ASP A 133 -7.86 -10.36 7.83
CA ASP A 133 -9.22 -10.72 7.43
C ASP A 133 -9.49 -12.19 7.79
N VAL A 134 -10.78 -12.50 8.01
CA VAL A 134 -11.24 -13.84 8.40
C VAL A 134 -12.24 -14.33 7.37
N ARG A 135 -11.99 -15.53 6.83
CA ARG A 135 -12.88 -16.21 5.88
C ARG A 135 -13.17 -17.62 6.37
N GLY A 136 -14.26 -18.21 5.95
CA GLY A 136 -14.64 -19.58 6.37
C GLY A 136 -13.59 -20.66 6.03
N HIS A 137 -12.78 -20.42 4.99
CA HIS A 137 -11.74 -21.35 4.52
C HIS A 137 -10.33 -21.03 5.02
N GLY A 138 -10.13 -19.91 5.76
CA GLY A 138 -8.82 -19.52 6.28
C GLY A 138 -8.75 -18.07 6.69
N LEU A 139 -7.53 -17.62 6.96
CA LEU A 139 -7.19 -16.30 7.44
C LEU A 139 -6.29 -15.59 6.44
N PHE A 140 -6.54 -14.31 6.19
CA PHE A 140 -5.55 -13.44 5.59
C PHE A 140 -4.69 -12.84 6.70
N ILE A 141 -3.40 -12.85 6.48
CA ILE A 141 -2.43 -12.38 7.46
C ILE A 141 -1.42 -11.45 6.82
N GLU A 142 -0.85 -10.57 7.64
CA GLU A 142 0.24 -9.68 7.27
C GLU A 142 1.40 -9.88 8.25
N LEU A 143 2.60 -10.15 7.73
CA LEU A 143 3.79 -10.29 8.56
C LEU A 143 4.20 -8.94 9.14
N VAL A 144 4.55 -8.92 10.43
CA VAL A 144 4.84 -7.65 11.16
C VAL A 144 6.07 -6.94 10.62
N GLU A 145 7.14 -7.68 10.32
CA GLU A 145 8.41 -7.08 9.90
C GLU A 145 8.45 -6.72 8.42
N SER A 146 8.04 -7.63 7.55
CA SER A 146 8.15 -7.45 6.09
C SER A 146 6.90 -6.85 5.46
N MET A 147 5.80 -6.75 6.21
CA MET A 147 4.46 -6.40 5.71
C MET A 147 4.01 -7.28 4.53
N ALA A 148 4.60 -8.46 4.39
CA ALA A 148 4.20 -9.42 3.38
C ALA A 148 2.82 -9.96 3.71
N PHE A 149 1.94 -9.92 2.71
CA PHE A 149 0.56 -10.37 2.83
C PHE A 149 0.41 -11.78 2.27
N GLY A 150 -0.35 -12.63 2.93
CA GLY A 150 -0.60 -13.97 2.44
C GLY A 150 -1.79 -14.64 3.12
N PHE A 151 -1.98 -15.91 2.80
CA PHE A 151 -3.13 -16.71 3.23
C PHE A 151 -2.69 -17.85 4.15
N LEU A 152 -3.44 -18.07 5.21
CA LEU A 152 -3.27 -19.18 6.14
C LEU A 152 -4.55 -20.03 6.07
N PRO A 153 -4.53 -21.17 5.32
CA PRO A 153 -5.67 -22.05 5.19
C PRO A 153 -6.15 -22.59 6.55
N ALA A 154 -7.43 -22.77 6.72
CA ALA A 154 -8.00 -23.34 7.95
C ALA A 154 -7.42 -24.73 8.27
N SER A 155 -7.08 -25.53 7.25
CA SER A 155 -6.41 -26.83 7.38
C SER A 155 -4.97 -26.74 7.94
N GLN A 156 -4.37 -25.56 7.95
CA GLN A 156 -3.03 -25.31 8.46
C GLN A 156 -3.01 -24.65 9.85
N LEU A 157 -4.19 -24.48 10.48
CA LEU A 157 -4.33 -23.93 11.84
C LEU A 157 -4.12 -25.00 12.92
N GLY A 158 -4.22 -26.30 12.58
CA GLY A 158 -4.06 -27.42 13.50
C GLY A 158 -5.04 -28.56 13.20
N ASP A 159 -5.02 -29.59 14.06
CA ASP A 159 -5.82 -30.82 13.89
C ASP A 159 -7.26 -30.64 14.42
N ASP A 160 -7.94 -29.57 14.01
CA ASP A 160 -9.34 -29.28 14.37
C ASP A 160 -10.12 -28.77 13.15
N THR A 161 -11.44 -28.80 13.25
CA THR A 161 -12.30 -28.13 12.27
C THR A 161 -12.61 -26.72 12.74
N PHE A 162 -12.18 -25.74 11.97
CA PHE A 162 -12.39 -24.32 12.27
C PHE A 162 -13.63 -23.80 11.54
N LEU A 163 -14.50 -23.15 12.28
CA LEU A 163 -15.73 -22.53 11.77
C LEU A 163 -15.68 -21.02 11.99
N ALA A 164 -16.22 -20.28 11.04
CA ALA A 164 -16.36 -18.83 11.20
C ALA A 164 -17.36 -18.51 12.32
N ALA A 165 -17.01 -17.58 13.19
CA ALA A 165 -17.93 -17.02 14.15
C ALA A 165 -19.11 -16.33 13.42
N PRO A 166 -20.32 -16.25 14.03
CA PRO A 166 -21.51 -15.69 13.38
C PRO A 166 -21.32 -14.23 12.91
N ASP A 167 -20.48 -13.48 13.61
CA ASP A 167 -20.12 -12.09 13.31
C ASP A 167 -18.98 -11.97 12.29
N GLY A 168 -18.43 -13.08 11.80
CA GLY A 168 -17.30 -13.11 10.87
C GLY A 168 -15.97 -12.62 11.43
N SER A 169 -15.89 -12.35 12.74
CA SER A 169 -14.71 -11.74 13.38
C SER A 169 -13.59 -12.72 13.70
N ALA A 170 -13.86 -14.03 13.68
CA ALA A 170 -12.91 -15.05 14.07
C ALA A 170 -13.19 -16.42 13.41
N LEU A 171 -12.14 -17.27 13.36
CA LEU A 171 -12.27 -18.70 13.21
C LEU A 171 -12.17 -19.36 14.59
N VAL A 172 -13.06 -20.30 14.89
CA VAL A 172 -13.13 -21.00 16.18
C VAL A 172 -13.06 -22.50 15.96
N GLY A 173 -12.12 -23.14 16.62
CA GLY A 173 -11.99 -24.60 16.59
C GLY A 173 -13.17 -25.29 17.25
N ARG A 174 -13.73 -26.28 16.58
CA ARG A 174 -14.93 -27.01 17.06
C ARG A 174 -14.66 -27.78 18.37
N ARG A 175 -13.51 -28.44 18.45
CA ARG A 175 -13.09 -29.22 19.62
C ARG A 175 -12.25 -28.40 20.58
N SER A 176 -11.19 -27.80 20.08
CA SER A 176 -10.19 -27.07 20.87
C SER A 176 -10.71 -25.77 21.47
N LYS A 177 -11.79 -25.21 20.90
CA LYS A 177 -12.28 -23.86 21.21
C LYS A 177 -11.25 -22.74 20.99
N THR A 178 -10.12 -23.06 20.38
CA THR A 178 -9.10 -22.08 20.00
C THR A 178 -9.71 -21.04 19.05
N ARG A 179 -9.45 -19.76 19.32
CA ARG A 179 -10.04 -18.65 18.59
C ARG A 179 -8.96 -17.85 17.89
N PHE A 180 -9.06 -17.71 16.58
CA PHE A 180 -8.25 -16.86 15.75
C PHE A 180 -9.07 -15.64 15.31
N ALA A 181 -8.90 -14.51 16.01
CA ALA A 181 -9.70 -13.32 15.80
C ALA A 181 -8.99 -12.30 14.91
N LEU A 182 -9.77 -11.48 14.23
CA LEU A 182 -9.29 -10.32 13.49
C LEU A 182 -8.42 -9.42 14.38
N GLY A 183 -7.25 -9.01 13.88
CA GLY A 183 -6.27 -8.21 14.64
C GLY A 183 -5.40 -8.98 15.62
N ALA A 184 -5.65 -10.27 15.85
CA ALA A 184 -4.82 -11.09 16.74
C ALA A 184 -3.43 -11.33 16.13
N ARG A 185 -2.42 -11.40 17.00
CA ARG A 185 -1.05 -11.80 16.65
C ARG A 185 -0.89 -13.29 16.73
N ILE A 186 -0.25 -13.87 15.74
CA ILE A 186 0.08 -15.29 15.63
C ILE A 186 1.51 -15.47 15.14
N GLU A 187 2.09 -16.63 15.38
CA GLU A 187 3.34 -17.06 14.79
C GLU A 187 3.07 -18.03 13.64
N VAL A 188 3.69 -17.78 12.51
CA VAL A 188 3.51 -18.55 11.30
C VAL A 188 4.84 -18.93 10.65
N GLU A 189 4.80 -19.97 9.82
CA GLU A 189 5.89 -20.38 8.94
C GLU A 189 5.37 -20.39 7.50
N VAL A 190 6.26 -20.16 6.53
CA VAL A 190 5.90 -20.25 5.11
C VAL A 190 5.55 -21.72 4.78
N HIS A 191 4.39 -21.93 4.19
CA HIS A 191 3.92 -23.24 3.74
C HIS A 191 4.17 -23.45 2.25
N GLN A 192 3.79 -22.48 1.43
CA GLN A 192 3.90 -22.54 -0.02
C GLN A 192 4.14 -21.16 -0.61
N VAL A 193 4.92 -21.11 -1.70
CA VAL A 193 5.11 -19.92 -2.53
C VAL A 193 4.72 -20.27 -3.96
N ASP A 194 3.76 -19.54 -4.51
CA ASP A 194 3.38 -19.63 -5.92
C ASP A 194 3.83 -18.36 -6.65
N ARG A 195 4.94 -18.46 -7.41
CA ARG A 195 5.49 -17.32 -8.17
C ARG A 195 4.59 -16.89 -9.32
N VAL A 196 3.88 -17.82 -9.95
CA VAL A 196 3.05 -17.53 -11.13
C VAL A 196 1.82 -16.76 -10.71
N LYS A 197 1.12 -17.25 -9.68
CA LYS A 197 -0.04 -16.56 -9.10
C LYS A 197 0.34 -15.45 -8.14
N ARG A 198 1.62 -15.34 -7.78
CA ARG A 198 2.15 -14.39 -6.78
C ARG A 198 1.46 -14.50 -5.43
N LEU A 199 1.23 -15.75 -4.99
CA LEU A 199 0.59 -16.07 -3.72
C LEU A 199 1.61 -16.60 -2.73
N LEU A 200 1.35 -16.32 -1.47
CA LEU A 200 2.14 -16.76 -0.33
C LEU A 200 1.20 -17.40 0.69
N ASP A 201 1.35 -18.69 0.92
CA ASP A 201 0.59 -19.42 1.89
C ASP A 201 1.44 -19.76 3.12
N PHE A 202 0.81 -19.64 4.27
CA PHE A 202 1.41 -19.87 5.57
C PHE A 202 0.79 -21.08 6.27
N ARG A 203 1.48 -21.57 7.28
CA ARG A 203 0.94 -22.50 8.29
C ARG A 203 1.18 -21.94 9.69
N LEU A 204 0.39 -22.34 10.65
CA LEU A 204 0.62 -21.98 12.04
C LEU A 204 1.94 -22.61 12.50
N ALA A 205 2.81 -21.83 13.16
CA ALA A 205 4.03 -22.37 13.74
C ALA A 205 3.67 -23.34 14.88
N ARG A 206 4.21 -24.55 14.81
CA ARG A 206 4.05 -25.51 15.91
C ARG A 206 4.97 -25.11 17.05
N GLY A 207 4.45 -25.15 18.27
CA GLY A 207 5.19 -24.87 19.50
C GLY A 207 6.33 -25.86 19.74
#